data_cee5141f59a13353d3575afb6d1db209
#
_entry.id   cee5141f59a13353d3575afb6d1db209
#
_cell.length_a   1.000
_cell.length_b   1.000
_cell.length_c   1.000
_cell.angle_alpha   90.00
_cell.angle_beta   90.00
_cell.angle_gamma   90.00
#
_symmetry.space_group_name_H-M   'P 1'
#
loop_
_entity.id
_entity.type
_entity.pdbx_description
1 polymer ?
#
loop_
_entity_poly.entity_id
_entity_poly.type
_entity_poly.pdbx_seq_one_letter_code
_entity_poly.pdbx_strand_id
1 'polypeptide(L)'
;MTRTVDQFRNRVTFLKKLKSVGTDGQPMISYQVAFSCLASIVARPMSEVVSGDIVMSGTRWTITTWRCQQTSEITSDDLIELNDGTRIEIDSIVPNQLTIVFEGAERASIRDST
;
A
#
# COMPACT_ATOMS: atom_id res chain seq x y z
N MET A 1 -3.12 15.90 23.29
CA MET A 1 -3.35 16.05 21.86
C MET A 1 -4.26 14.96 21.37
N THR A 2 -5.27 15.35 20.73
CA THR A 2 -6.29 14.42 20.30
C THR A 2 -6.10 14.11 18.85
N ARG A 3 -6.20 12.84 18.54
CA ARG A 3 -6.26 12.47 17.16
C ARG A 3 -7.66 12.69 16.68
N THR A 4 -7.79 13.36 15.60
CA THR A 4 -9.09 13.68 15.08
C THR A 4 -9.19 13.13 13.68
N VAL A 5 -10.40 13.16 13.15
CA VAL A 5 -10.61 12.75 11.77
C VAL A 5 -9.87 13.63 10.80
N ASP A 6 -9.39 14.78 11.27
CA ASP A 6 -8.59 15.62 10.40
C ASP A 6 -7.37 14.93 9.87
N GLN A 7 -6.90 13.91 10.57
CA GLN A 7 -5.75 13.17 10.09
C GLN A 7 -6.11 12.24 8.95
N PHE A 8 -7.38 11.97 8.75
CA PHE A 8 -7.83 11.10 7.68
C PHE A 8 -8.29 11.94 6.52
N ARG A 9 -7.36 12.66 5.93
CA ARG A 9 -7.68 13.61 4.88
C ARG A 9 -7.27 13.14 3.50
N ASN A 10 -6.43 12.14 3.43
CA ASN A 10 -5.86 11.75 2.16
C ASN A 10 -6.65 10.60 1.61
N ARG A 11 -7.01 10.69 0.35
CA ARG A 11 -7.72 9.60 -0.28
C ARG A 11 -6.74 8.57 -0.77
N VAL A 12 -7.00 7.33 -0.44
CA VAL A 12 -6.21 6.22 -0.92
C VAL A 12 -7.14 5.25 -1.60
N THR A 13 -6.60 4.51 -2.54
CA THR A 13 -7.36 3.51 -3.28
C THR A 13 -6.71 2.16 -3.03
N PHE A 14 -7.53 1.20 -2.68
CA PHE A 14 -7.05 -0.16 -2.47
C PHE A 14 -7.27 -0.97 -3.73
N LEU A 15 -6.25 -1.67 -4.14
CA LEU A 15 -6.27 -2.46 -5.37
C LEU A 15 -6.16 -3.93 -5.00
N LYS A 16 -7.09 -4.73 -5.50
CA LYS A 16 -7.09 -6.16 -5.26
C LYS A 16 -6.31 -6.87 -6.33
N LYS A 17 -5.53 -7.83 -5.92
CA LYS A 17 -4.76 -8.64 -6.84
C LYS A 17 -5.67 -9.67 -7.50
N LEU A 18 -5.59 -9.72 -8.80
CA LEU A 18 -6.36 -10.67 -9.58
C LEU A 18 -5.39 -11.56 -10.34
N LYS A 19 -5.70 -12.82 -10.35
CA LYS A 19 -4.95 -13.79 -11.13
C LYS A 19 -5.85 -14.30 -12.24
N SER A 20 -5.31 -14.36 -13.43
CA SER A 20 -6.05 -14.91 -14.55
C SER A 20 -5.08 -15.67 -15.41
N VAL A 21 -5.63 -16.35 -16.40
CA VAL A 21 -4.84 -17.12 -17.34
C VAL A 21 -4.97 -16.43 -18.69
N GLY A 22 -3.85 -16.09 -19.28
CA GLY A 22 -3.85 -15.50 -20.60
C GLY A 22 -4.23 -16.48 -21.65
N THR A 23 -4.41 -15.97 -22.87
CA THR A 23 -4.83 -16.80 -23.97
C THR A 23 -3.80 -17.86 -24.32
N ASP A 24 -2.57 -17.64 -23.94
CA ASP A 24 -1.51 -18.61 -24.21
C ASP A 24 -1.30 -19.55 -23.02
N GLY A 25 -2.18 -19.52 -22.02
CA GLY A 25 -2.08 -20.40 -20.88
C GLY A 25 -1.18 -19.91 -19.77
N GLN A 26 -0.58 -18.75 -19.91
CA GLN A 26 0.32 -18.24 -18.89
C GLN A 26 -0.45 -17.49 -17.83
N PRO A 27 -0.02 -17.61 -16.58
CA PRO A 27 -0.68 -16.84 -15.52
C PRO A 27 -0.42 -15.36 -15.70
N MET A 28 -1.45 -14.57 -15.44
CA MET A 28 -1.36 -13.12 -15.48
C MET A 28 -1.82 -12.56 -14.14
N ILE A 29 -1.12 -11.53 -13.70
CA ILE A 29 -1.47 -10.84 -12.46
C ILE A 29 -1.84 -9.43 -12.82
N SER A 30 -2.98 -8.99 -12.33
CA SER A 30 -3.41 -7.63 -12.51
C SER A 30 -4.00 -7.14 -11.20
N TYR A 31 -4.27 -5.85 -11.15
CA TYR A 31 -4.85 -5.24 -9.97
C TYR A 31 -6.09 -4.49 -10.37
N GLN A 32 -7.12 -4.61 -9.57
CA GLN A 32 -8.39 -3.98 -9.83
C GLN A 32 -8.76 -3.11 -8.64
N VAL A 33 -9.31 -1.95 -8.91
CA VAL A 33 -9.76 -1.06 -7.85
C VAL A 33 -10.83 -1.77 -7.03
N ALA A 34 -10.57 -1.88 -5.72
CA ALA A 34 -11.54 -2.46 -4.81
C ALA A 34 -12.41 -1.37 -4.22
N PHE A 35 -11.78 -0.34 -3.66
CA PHE A 35 -12.52 0.77 -3.09
C PHE A 35 -11.53 1.88 -2.74
N SER A 36 -12.06 3.04 -2.44
CA SER A 36 -11.27 4.18 -1.99
C SER A 36 -11.81 4.67 -0.67
N CYS A 37 -10.94 5.22 0.14
CA CYS A 37 -11.37 5.80 1.40
C CYS A 37 -10.37 6.86 1.83
N LEU A 38 -10.70 7.55 2.90
CA LEU A 38 -9.79 8.54 3.46
C LEU A 38 -8.89 7.88 4.47
N ALA A 39 -7.66 8.36 4.54
CA ALA A 39 -6.64 7.75 5.38
C ALA A 39 -5.69 8.80 5.91
N SER A 40 -5.00 8.43 6.96
CA SER A 40 -3.86 9.18 7.45
C SER A 40 -2.61 8.55 6.82
N ILE A 41 -1.76 9.36 6.24
CA ILE A 41 -0.59 8.88 5.53
C ILE A 41 0.63 9.50 6.18
N VAL A 42 1.55 8.64 6.60
CA VAL A 42 2.83 9.08 7.15
C VAL A 42 3.92 8.42 6.34
N ALA A 43 4.80 9.23 5.80
CA ALA A 43 5.93 8.74 5.03
C ALA A 43 7.19 8.92 5.85
N ARG A 44 8.02 7.90 5.87
CA ARG A 44 9.30 7.97 6.54
C ARG A 44 10.39 7.58 5.57
N PRO A 45 11.39 8.43 5.44
CA PRO A 45 12.53 8.00 4.64
C PRO A 45 13.18 6.82 5.35
N MET A 46 13.48 5.79 4.58
CA MET A 46 14.20 4.68 5.14
C MET A 46 15.64 5.09 5.32
N SER A 47 16.17 4.75 6.47
CA SER A 47 17.57 4.93 6.68
C SER A 47 18.31 4.07 5.69
N GLU A 48 19.40 4.59 5.18
CA GLU A 48 20.21 3.79 4.34
C GLU A 48 20.77 2.63 5.08
N VAL A 49 20.68 1.50 4.46
CA VAL A 49 21.32 0.32 4.97
C VAL A 49 22.32 -0.09 3.93
N VAL A 50 23.55 -0.16 4.36
CA VAL A 50 24.58 -0.60 3.47
C VAL A 50 24.89 -2.04 3.78
N SER A 51 24.68 -2.87 2.79
CA SER A 51 24.95 -4.26 2.92
C SER A 51 25.88 -4.61 1.79
N GLY A 52 27.15 -4.71 2.10
CA GLY A 52 28.12 -4.85 1.05
C GLY A 52 28.16 -3.58 0.24
N ASP A 53 27.90 -3.69 -1.02
CA ASP A 53 27.94 -2.54 -1.91
C ASP A 53 26.61 -1.93 -2.18
N ILE A 54 25.56 -2.43 -1.56
CA ILE A 54 24.22 -2.00 -1.90
C ILE A 54 23.73 -1.04 -0.83
N VAL A 55 23.29 0.12 -1.28
CA VAL A 55 22.68 1.09 -0.41
C VAL A 55 21.19 1.06 -0.69
N MET A 56 20.44 0.70 0.33
CA MET A 56 19.00 0.63 0.21
C MET A 56 18.42 1.94 0.73
N SER A 57 17.65 2.57 -0.10
CA SER A 57 16.97 3.79 0.30
C SER A 57 15.56 3.72 -0.24
N GLY A 58 14.72 4.56 0.31
CA GLY A 58 13.34 4.58 -0.13
C GLY A 58 12.48 5.21 0.93
N THR A 59 11.22 4.96 0.83
CA THR A 59 10.25 5.52 1.75
C THR A 59 9.36 4.40 2.27
N ARG A 60 9.21 4.36 3.58
CA ARG A 60 8.24 3.49 4.19
C ARG A 60 6.98 4.31 4.46
N TRP A 61 5.86 3.71 4.22
CA TRP A 61 4.58 4.37 4.35
C TRP A 61 3.77 3.70 5.43
N THR A 62 3.14 4.51 6.26
CA THR A 62 2.19 4.05 7.25
C THR A 62 0.86 4.68 6.93
N ILE A 63 -0.12 3.85 6.64
CA ILE A 63 -1.43 4.30 6.20
C ILE A 63 -2.45 3.77 7.18
N THR A 64 -3.17 4.68 7.81
CA THR A 64 -4.16 4.33 8.82
C THR A 64 -5.54 4.67 8.28
N THR A 65 -6.44 3.72 8.33
CA THR A 65 -7.82 3.92 7.89
C THR A 65 -8.77 3.52 9.00
N TRP A 66 -10.02 3.92 8.86
CA TRP A 66 -11.06 3.39 9.72
C TRP A 66 -11.26 1.92 9.41
N ARG A 67 -11.53 1.16 10.45
CA ARG A 67 -11.78 -0.26 10.29
C ARG A 67 -13.22 -0.46 9.84
N CYS A 68 -13.38 -1.14 8.73
CA CYS A 68 -14.69 -1.49 8.23
C CYS A 68 -14.56 -2.81 7.50
N GLN A 69 -15.67 -3.29 7.00
CA GLN A 69 -15.64 -4.57 6.33
C GLN A 69 -14.70 -4.55 5.13
N GLN A 70 -14.73 -3.47 4.37
CA GLN A 70 -13.89 -3.39 3.17
C GLN A 70 -12.42 -3.38 3.50
N THR A 71 -12.03 -2.57 4.49
CA THR A 71 -10.61 -2.52 4.86
C THR A 71 -10.17 -3.81 5.52
N SER A 72 -11.07 -4.53 6.17
CA SER A 72 -10.72 -5.77 6.81
C SER A 72 -10.44 -6.89 5.82
N GLU A 73 -10.82 -6.71 4.57
CA GLU A 73 -10.61 -7.72 3.56
C GLU A 73 -9.32 -7.53 2.78
N ILE A 74 -8.59 -6.47 3.06
CA ILE A 74 -7.33 -6.22 2.38
C ILE A 74 -6.25 -7.11 2.95
N THR A 75 -5.44 -7.66 2.08
CA THR A 75 -4.35 -8.55 2.48
C THR A 75 -3.03 -8.02 1.96
N SER A 76 -1.96 -8.67 2.35
CA SER A 76 -0.64 -8.26 1.89
C SER A 76 -0.41 -8.51 0.41
N ASP A 77 -1.31 -9.22 -0.24
CA ASP A 77 -1.22 -9.37 -1.70
C ASP A 77 -1.74 -8.16 -2.44
N ASP A 78 -2.40 -7.27 -1.75
CA ASP A 78 -3.05 -6.13 -2.38
C ASP A 78 -2.14 -4.92 -2.33
N LEU A 79 -2.53 -3.88 -3.06
CA LEU A 79 -1.75 -2.64 -3.12
C LEU A 79 -2.58 -1.49 -2.63
N ILE A 80 -1.88 -0.44 -2.22
CA ILE A 80 -2.51 0.83 -1.89
C ILE A 80 -1.97 1.86 -2.87
N GLU A 81 -2.87 2.57 -3.52
CA GLU A 81 -2.48 3.61 -4.46
C GLU A 81 -2.81 4.96 -3.88
N LEU A 82 -1.82 5.83 -3.88
CA LEU A 82 -1.99 7.19 -3.39
C LEU A 82 -2.49 8.09 -4.51
N ASN A 83 -2.87 9.31 -4.14
CA ASN A 83 -3.41 10.25 -5.11
C ASN A 83 -2.46 10.56 -6.24
N ASP A 84 -1.17 10.51 -5.98
CA ASP A 84 -0.18 10.83 -7.01
C ASP A 84 0.21 9.62 -7.83
N GLY A 85 -0.46 8.50 -7.65
CA GLY A 85 -0.15 7.30 -8.41
C GLY A 85 0.85 6.38 -7.77
N THR A 86 1.43 6.75 -6.64
CA THR A 86 2.37 5.90 -5.94
C THR A 86 1.66 4.64 -5.47
N ARG A 87 2.23 3.49 -5.74
CA ARG A 87 1.68 2.22 -5.30
C ARG A 87 2.55 1.62 -4.23
N ILE A 88 1.91 1.20 -3.16
CA ILE A 88 2.59 0.71 -1.97
C ILE A 88 2.26 -0.76 -1.82
N GLU A 89 3.31 -1.55 -1.67
CA GLU A 89 3.16 -2.97 -1.36
C GLU A 89 3.04 -3.12 0.13
N ILE A 90 2.00 -3.79 0.56
CA ILE A 90 1.67 -3.91 1.96
C ILE A 90 2.48 -5.06 2.54
N ASP A 91 3.23 -4.80 3.60
CA ASP A 91 3.96 -5.86 4.26
C ASP A 91 3.53 -6.07 5.71
N SER A 92 2.66 -5.20 6.23
CA SER A 92 2.20 -5.34 7.60
C SER A 92 0.80 -4.77 7.70
N ILE A 93 -0.09 -5.50 8.33
CA ILE A 93 -1.46 -5.06 8.57
C ILE A 93 -1.75 -5.29 10.04
N VAL A 94 -2.02 -4.22 10.76
CA VAL A 94 -2.30 -4.30 12.20
C VAL A 94 -3.71 -3.76 12.42
N PRO A 95 -4.67 -4.64 12.68
CA PRO A 95 -6.01 -4.16 13.01
C PRO A 95 -6.07 -3.74 14.46
N ASN A 96 -6.65 -2.60 14.67
CA ASN A 96 -6.94 -2.10 16.00
C ASN A 96 -8.44 -2.07 16.20
N GLN A 97 -8.85 -1.51 17.32
CA GLN A 97 -10.26 -1.54 17.64
C GLN A 97 -11.10 -0.73 16.65
N LEU A 98 -10.62 0.45 16.29
CA LEU A 98 -11.36 1.33 15.39
C LEU A 98 -10.66 1.55 14.07
N THR A 99 -9.39 1.24 13.98
CA THR A 99 -8.61 1.54 12.80
C THR A 99 -7.81 0.33 12.38
N ILE A 100 -7.28 0.40 11.17
CA ILE A 100 -6.33 -0.59 10.69
C ILE A 100 -5.12 0.18 10.17
N VAL A 101 -3.95 -0.28 10.56
CA VAL A 101 -2.71 0.34 10.13
C VAL A 101 -2.05 -0.57 9.09
N PHE A 102 -1.84 -0.02 7.92
CA PHE A 102 -1.14 -0.70 6.84
C PHE A 102 0.25 -0.09 6.71
N GLU A 103 1.24 -0.93 6.65
CA GLU A 103 2.61 -0.46 6.43
C GLU A 103 3.18 -1.15 5.21
N GLY A 104 4.01 -0.42 4.50
CA GLY A 104 4.63 -0.98 3.35
C GLY A 104 5.59 0.00 2.71
N ALA A 105 6.12 -0.41 1.60
CA ALA A 105 7.09 0.38 0.86
C ALA A 105 6.59 0.58 -0.55
N GLU A 106 7.10 1.64 -1.15
CA GLU A 106 6.73 1.94 -2.51
C GLU A 106 7.18 0.80 -3.42
N ARG A 107 6.27 0.40 -4.30
CA ARG A 107 6.58 -0.67 -5.23
C ARG A 107 7.61 -0.17 -6.22
N ALA A 108 8.68 -0.94 -6.38
CA ALA A 108 9.69 -0.58 -7.33
C ALA A 108 9.10 -0.55 -8.72
N SER A 109 9.35 0.53 -9.41
CA SER A 109 8.89 0.70 -10.77
C SER A 109 9.92 0.05 -11.66
N ILE A 110 9.50 -0.80 -12.42
CA ILE A 110 10.42 -1.46 -13.30
C ILE A 110 10.46 -0.72 -14.59
N ARG A 111 10.54 -0.44 -14.57
CA ARG A 111 10.38 0.05 -15.42
C ARG A 111 10.68 0.12 -16.24
N ASP A 112 10.59 0.09 -16.34
CA ASP A 112 10.76 0.07 -16.84
C ASP A 112 10.75 0.32 -17.51
N SER A 113 10.85 0.32 -17.74
CA SER A 113 10.87 0.34 -18.17
C SER A 113 10.77 0.66 -18.91
N THR A 114 10.93 0.75 -19.22
CA THR A 114 10.81 0.93 -19.87
C THR A 114 10.76 1.12 -20.26
#